data_3e917eca9ab8b951cc8f9343f1b3214c
#
_entry.id   3e917eca9ab8b951cc8f9343f1b3214c
#
_cell.length_a   1.000
_cell.length_b   1.000
_cell.length_c   1.000
_cell.angle_alpha   90.00
_cell.angle_beta   90.00
_cell.angle_gamma   90.00
#
_symmetry.space_group_name_H-M   'P 1'
#
loop_
_entity.id
_entity.type
_entity.pdbx_description
1 polymer ?
#
loop_
_entity_poly.entity_id
_entity_poly.type
_entity_poly.pdbx_seq_one_letter_code
_entity_poly.pdbx_strand_id
1 'polypeptide(L)'
;MRILLLSFIISLVFIITACLPGDEKQSKRLSKQQMTEVLDKALASPKEFQTSLKESCPKFSPLLLEVAETINMGSRIWNAGGLPITIRLYEGVAYRVLYEAGNECPDLSHAFQAGLLRAEERETANGKGRVLRETRDLIMGGLPAK
;
A
#
# COMPACT_ATOMS: atom_id res chain seq x y z
N MET A 1 -44.47 31.20 -24.70
CA MET A 1 -44.31 29.96 -23.92
C MET A 1 -42.96 29.24 -24.13
N ARG A 2 -42.18 29.46 -25.18
CA ARG A 2 -40.88 28.79 -25.44
C ARG A 2 -39.70 29.41 -24.70
N ILE A 3 -39.75 30.66 -24.30
CA ILE A 3 -38.64 31.38 -23.65
C ILE A 3 -38.52 31.02 -22.16
N LEU A 4 -39.64 30.71 -21.48
CA LEU A 4 -39.63 30.31 -20.06
C LEU A 4 -39.05 28.92 -19.80
N LEU A 5 -39.11 28.00 -20.75
CA LEU A 5 -38.56 26.65 -20.65
C LEU A 5 -37.00 26.65 -20.76
N LEU A 6 -36.45 27.53 -21.56
CA LEU A 6 -34.98 27.65 -21.69
C LEU A 6 -34.32 28.20 -20.42
N SER A 7 -35.00 29.12 -19.74
CA SER A 7 -34.50 29.70 -18.49
C SER A 7 -34.43 28.67 -17.35
N PHE A 8 -35.37 27.71 -17.33
CA PHE A 8 -35.40 26.66 -16.30
C PHE A 8 -34.33 25.60 -16.50
N ILE A 9 -33.96 25.28 -17.74
CA ILE A 9 -32.92 24.30 -18.07
C ILE A 9 -31.52 24.85 -17.71
N ILE A 10 -31.29 26.14 -17.95
CA ILE A 10 -30.00 26.76 -17.62
C ILE A 10 -29.81 26.84 -16.10
N SER A 11 -30.86 27.11 -15.31
CA SER A 11 -30.80 27.11 -13.85
C SER A 11 -30.54 25.71 -13.27
N LEU A 12 -31.07 24.66 -13.90
CA LEU A 12 -30.88 23.28 -13.42
C LEU A 12 -29.44 22.78 -13.65
N VAL A 13 -28.82 23.19 -14.75
CA VAL A 13 -27.43 22.83 -15.07
C VAL A 13 -26.42 23.47 -14.10
N PHE A 14 -26.70 24.70 -13.61
CA PHE A 14 -25.86 25.38 -12.65
C PHE A 14 -25.89 24.77 -11.23
N ILE A 15 -27.01 24.14 -10.85
CA ILE A 15 -27.15 23.51 -9.52
C ILE A 15 -26.43 22.16 -9.45
N ILE A 16 -26.28 21.45 -10.56
CA ILE A 16 -25.60 20.14 -10.59
C ILE A 16 -24.07 20.29 -10.53
N THR A 17 -23.51 21.44 -10.94
CA THR A 17 -22.07 21.68 -10.92
C THR A 17 -21.56 22.13 -9.54
N ALA A 18 -22.42 22.47 -8.60
CA ALA A 18 -22.05 22.95 -7.27
C ALA A 18 -21.98 21.86 -6.18
N CYS A 19 -22.26 20.60 -6.49
CA CYS A 19 -22.24 19.48 -5.55
C CYS A 19 -21.17 18.44 -5.84
N LEU A 20 -20.03 18.84 -6.37
CA LEU A 20 -18.82 18.01 -6.29
C LEU A 20 -18.06 18.43 -5.03
N PRO A 21 -18.00 17.60 -3.99
CA PRO A 21 -17.06 17.81 -2.90
C PRO A 21 -15.67 17.53 -3.45
N GLY A 22 -15.06 18.57 -4.00
CA GLY A 22 -13.68 18.56 -4.46
C GLY A 22 -12.77 18.90 -3.29
N ASP A 23 -12.55 17.97 -2.40
CA ASP A 23 -11.37 17.92 -1.54
C ASP A 23 -10.88 16.47 -1.46
N GLU A 24 -10.67 15.88 -2.63
CA GLU A 24 -9.73 14.78 -2.76
C GLU A 24 -8.36 15.38 -2.49
N LYS A 25 -7.92 15.35 -1.22
CA LYS A 25 -6.52 15.48 -0.87
C LYS A 25 -5.80 14.34 -1.60
N GLN A 26 -5.46 14.62 -2.84
CA GLN A 26 -4.72 13.74 -3.71
C GLN A 26 -3.40 13.46 -3.00
N SER A 27 -3.35 12.34 -2.27
CA SER A 27 -2.11 11.82 -1.71
C SER A 27 -1.08 11.91 -2.82
N LYS A 28 -0.07 12.74 -2.62
CA LYS A 28 0.96 13.01 -3.62
C LYS A 28 1.64 11.67 -3.93
N ARG A 29 1.20 10.99 -4.98
CA ARG A 29 1.78 9.72 -5.37
C ARG A 29 3.26 9.94 -5.60
N LEU A 30 4.09 9.27 -4.82
CA LEU A 30 5.53 9.29 -5.05
C LEU A 30 5.84 8.74 -6.43
N SER A 31 6.87 9.29 -7.06
CA SER A 31 7.43 8.69 -8.26
C SER A 31 8.01 7.30 -7.94
N LYS A 32 8.15 6.45 -8.94
CA LYS A 32 8.77 5.13 -8.79
C LYS A 32 10.15 5.21 -8.13
N GLN A 33 10.95 6.20 -8.51
CA GLN A 33 12.27 6.44 -7.93
C GLN A 33 12.20 6.75 -6.44
N GLN A 34 11.31 7.67 -6.03
CA GLN A 34 11.11 8.03 -4.63
C GLN A 34 10.65 6.83 -3.78
N MET A 35 9.75 5.99 -4.32
CA MET A 35 9.32 4.77 -3.64
C MET A 35 10.47 3.77 -3.45
N THR A 36 11.33 3.62 -4.46
CA THR A 36 12.52 2.76 -4.36
C THR A 36 13.49 3.28 -3.30
N GLU A 37 13.73 4.58 -3.25
CA GLU A 37 14.60 5.21 -2.25
C GLU A 37 14.08 5.02 -0.82
N VAL A 38 12.75 5.10 -0.60
CA VAL A 38 12.15 4.80 0.71
C VAL A 38 12.43 3.36 1.13
N LEU A 39 12.23 2.40 0.24
CA LEU A 39 12.48 1.00 0.54
C LEU A 39 13.96 0.71 0.78
N ASP A 40 14.85 1.29 -0.01
CA ASP A 40 16.30 1.11 0.15
C ASP A 40 16.80 1.72 1.47
N LYS A 41 16.31 2.89 1.87
CA LYS A 41 16.55 3.48 3.19
C LYS A 41 16.08 2.56 4.32
N ALA A 42 14.86 2.05 4.19
CA ALA A 42 14.29 1.15 5.17
C ALA A 42 15.10 -0.15 5.31
N LEU A 43 15.56 -0.71 4.19
CA LEU A 43 16.43 -1.90 4.16
C LEU A 43 17.81 -1.65 4.75
N ALA A 44 18.36 -0.42 4.61
CA ALA A 44 19.65 -0.06 5.19
C ALA A 44 19.61 0.05 6.72
N SER A 45 18.47 0.52 7.29
CA SER A 45 18.29 0.72 8.74
C SER A 45 16.94 0.19 9.23
N PRO A 46 16.69 -1.13 9.23
CA PRO A 46 15.37 -1.70 9.54
C PRO A 46 14.82 -1.33 10.92
N LYS A 47 15.68 -1.29 11.92
CA LYS A 47 15.28 -0.94 13.30
C LYS A 47 14.84 0.51 13.44
N GLU A 48 15.57 1.44 12.81
CA GLU A 48 15.25 2.86 12.81
C GLU A 48 13.93 3.09 12.05
N PHE A 49 13.77 2.44 10.90
CA PHE A 49 12.54 2.50 10.13
C PHE A 49 11.33 2.00 10.93
N GLN A 50 11.45 0.86 11.62
CA GLN A 50 10.37 0.34 12.46
C GLN A 50 10.05 1.26 13.63
N THR A 51 11.07 1.89 14.25
CA THR A 51 10.87 2.86 15.32
C THR A 51 10.10 4.07 14.81
N SER A 52 10.51 4.62 13.67
CA SER A 52 9.80 5.71 13.00
C SER A 52 8.34 5.36 12.69
N LEU A 53 8.08 4.15 12.20
CA LEU A 53 6.70 3.70 11.95
C LEU A 53 5.86 3.63 13.22
N LYS A 54 6.41 3.16 14.34
CA LYS A 54 5.70 3.11 15.63
C LYS A 54 5.32 4.50 16.15
N GLU A 55 6.17 5.48 15.90
CA GLU A 55 5.97 6.85 16.35
C GLU A 55 5.04 7.64 15.43
N SER A 56 5.14 7.42 14.11
CA SER A 56 4.43 8.22 13.10
C SER A 56 3.12 7.63 12.61
N CYS A 57 2.86 6.33 12.88
CA CYS A 57 1.70 5.62 12.35
C CYS A 57 0.75 5.16 13.47
N PRO A 58 -0.38 5.82 13.69
CA PRO A 58 -1.35 5.44 14.73
C PRO A 58 -1.93 4.03 14.55
N LYS A 59 -2.03 3.59 13.29
CA LYS A 59 -2.57 2.27 12.91
C LYS A 59 -1.52 1.17 12.82
N PHE A 60 -0.26 1.47 13.15
CA PHE A 60 0.84 0.53 12.93
C PHE A 60 0.62 -0.81 13.65
N SER A 61 0.28 -0.78 14.95
CA SER A 61 0.16 -2.02 15.72
C SER A 61 -0.93 -2.98 15.23
N PRO A 62 -2.17 -2.57 14.94
CA PRO A 62 -3.17 -3.49 14.39
C PRO A 62 -2.80 -4.00 13.00
N LEU A 63 -2.24 -3.15 12.13
CA LEU A 63 -1.79 -3.58 10.81
C LEU A 63 -0.61 -4.55 10.89
N LEU A 64 0.30 -4.33 11.84
CA LEU A 64 1.42 -5.23 12.09
C LEU A 64 0.96 -6.64 12.47
N LEU A 65 -0.08 -6.78 13.30
CA LEU A 65 -0.65 -8.06 13.67
C LEU A 65 -1.19 -8.80 12.46
N GLU A 66 -1.93 -8.13 11.60
CA GLU A 66 -2.47 -8.72 10.37
C GLU A 66 -1.36 -9.17 9.40
N VAL A 67 -0.32 -8.36 9.25
CA VAL A 67 0.87 -8.73 8.48
C VAL A 67 1.53 -9.98 9.07
N ALA A 68 1.68 -10.07 10.40
CA ALA A 68 2.26 -11.21 11.08
C ALA A 68 1.47 -12.51 10.84
N GLU A 69 0.16 -12.46 10.97
CA GLU A 69 -0.72 -13.62 10.71
C GLU A 69 -0.60 -14.09 9.26
N THR A 70 -0.57 -13.14 8.32
CA THR A 70 -0.40 -13.44 6.90
C THR A 70 0.96 -14.07 6.59
N ILE A 71 2.03 -13.65 7.29
CA ILE A 71 3.36 -14.26 7.17
C ILE A 71 3.31 -15.72 7.60
N ASN A 72 2.73 -15.99 8.76
CA ASN A 72 2.64 -17.34 9.30
C ASN A 72 1.87 -18.29 8.37
N MET A 73 0.76 -17.82 7.83
CA MET A 73 -0.04 -18.57 6.87
C MET A 73 0.72 -18.79 5.56
N GLY A 74 1.25 -17.73 4.98
CA GLY A 74 1.96 -17.77 3.71
C GLY A 74 3.22 -18.63 3.76
N SER A 75 3.96 -18.62 4.87
CA SER A 75 5.15 -19.48 5.04
C SER A 75 4.80 -20.97 5.01
N ARG A 76 3.69 -21.37 5.64
CA ARG A 76 3.21 -22.77 5.58
C ARG A 76 2.82 -23.17 4.17
N ILE A 77 2.08 -22.32 3.47
CA ILE A 77 1.63 -22.57 2.09
C ILE A 77 2.84 -22.64 1.16
N TRP A 78 3.81 -21.75 1.31
CA TRP A 78 5.05 -21.74 0.54
C TRP A 78 5.81 -23.06 0.69
N ASN A 79 6.02 -23.49 1.94
CA ASN A 79 6.74 -24.74 2.24
C ASN A 79 6.00 -26.00 1.74
N ALA A 80 4.69 -25.90 1.56
CA ALA A 80 3.87 -26.95 0.94
C ALA A 80 3.84 -26.87 -0.61
N GLY A 81 4.65 -26.01 -1.23
CA GLY A 81 4.71 -25.83 -2.68
C GLY A 81 3.64 -24.90 -3.27
N GLY A 82 2.83 -24.25 -2.43
CA GLY A 82 1.74 -23.36 -2.85
C GLY A 82 2.18 -21.94 -3.16
N LEU A 83 3.30 -21.76 -3.88
CA LEU A 83 3.89 -20.46 -4.19
C LEU A 83 2.92 -19.45 -4.84
N PRO A 84 2.10 -19.79 -5.85
CA PRO A 84 1.16 -18.85 -6.43
C PRO A 84 0.12 -18.32 -5.44
N ILE A 85 -0.35 -19.20 -4.55
CA ILE A 85 -1.30 -18.82 -3.49
C ILE A 85 -0.64 -17.88 -2.49
N THR A 86 0.61 -18.19 -2.11
CA THR A 86 1.38 -17.35 -1.18
C THR A 86 1.60 -15.96 -1.74
N ILE A 87 1.94 -15.82 -3.03
CA ILE A 87 2.12 -14.51 -3.67
C ILE A 87 0.82 -13.70 -3.58
N ARG A 88 -0.32 -14.28 -3.96
CA ARG A 88 -1.62 -13.58 -3.89
C ARG A 88 -1.99 -13.18 -2.47
N LEU A 89 -1.68 -14.02 -1.49
CA LEU A 89 -1.90 -13.72 -0.08
C LEU A 89 -1.07 -12.50 0.36
N TYR A 90 0.19 -12.45 -0.06
CA TYR A 90 1.10 -11.34 0.26
C TYR A 90 0.74 -10.04 -0.45
N GLU A 91 0.35 -10.11 -1.71
CA GLU A 91 -0.19 -8.96 -2.45
C GLU A 91 -1.48 -8.46 -1.79
N GLY A 92 -2.38 -9.36 -1.42
CA GLY A 92 -3.64 -9.02 -0.77
C GLY A 92 -3.45 -8.25 0.53
N VAL A 93 -2.54 -8.70 1.41
CA VAL A 93 -2.26 -7.96 2.65
C VAL A 93 -1.56 -6.63 2.37
N ALA A 94 -0.70 -6.56 1.36
CA ALA A 94 -0.06 -5.31 0.98
C ALA A 94 -1.10 -4.28 0.53
N TYR A 95 -2.03 -4.64 -0.36
CA TYR A 95 -3.12 -3.76 -0.78
C TYR A 95 -4.04 -3.36 0.37
N ARG A 96 -4.33 -4.27 1.28
CA ARG A 96 -5.12 -3.95 2.47
C ARG A 96 -4.42 -2.96 3.37
N VAL A 97 -3.14 -3.14 3.63
CA VAL A 97 -2.34 -2.18 4.40
C VAL A 97 -2.34 -0.81 3.71
N LEU A 98 -2.19 -0.75 2.40
CA LEU A 98 -2.26 0.51 1.65
C LEU A 98 -3.61 1.20 1.83
N TYR A 99 -4.70 0.45 1.81
CA TYR A 99 -6.04 0.99 2.01
C TYR A 99 -6.27 1.49 3.44
N GLU A 100 -5.90 0.69 4.44
CA GLU A 100 -6.11 0.99 5.87
C GLU A 100 -5.15 2.07 6.39
N ALA A 101 -3.88 2.03 5.97
CA ALA A 101 -2.87 3.02 6.35
C ALA A 101 -3.17 4.38 5.71
N GLY A 102 -3.56 4.38 4.45
CA GLY A 102 -3.91 5.59 3.71
C GLY A 102 -2.87 6.70 3.88
N ASN A 103 -3.36 7.92 4.13
CA ASN A 103 -2.52 9.08 4.39
C ASN A 103 -2.07 9.21 5.86
N GLU A 104 -2.61 8.40 6.76
CA GLU A 104 -2.27 8.44 8.18
C GLU A 104 -0.91 7.81 8.48
N CYS A 105 -0.46 6.90 7.61
CA CYS A 105 0.79 6.18 7.74
C CYS A 105 1.57 6.20 6.41
N PRO A 106 2.05 7.36 5.95
CA PRO A 106 2.64 7.50 4.62
C PRO A 106 3.87 6.61 4.43
N ASP A 107 4.77 6.51 5.39
CA ASP A 107 6.00 5.70 5.27
C ASP A 107 5.69 4.22 5.16
N LEU A 108 4.68 3.72 5.89
CA LEU A 108 4.21 2.35 5.77
C LEU A 108 3.62 2.08 4.39
N SER A 109 2.76 2.97 3.91
CA SER A 109 2.17 2.90 2.57
C SER A 109 3.25 2.91 1.49
N HIS A 110 4.22 3.80 1.59
CA HIS A 110 5.32 3.90 0.61
C HIS A 110 6.18 2.64 0.58
N ALA A 111 6.49 2.06 1.75
CA ALA A 111 7.27 0.81 1.82
C ALA A 111 6.53 -0.35 1.13
N PHE A 112 5.23 -0.51 1.36
CA PHE A 112 4.44 -1.54 0.69
C PHE A 112 4.27 -1.29 -0.81
N GLN A 113 4.05 -0.04 -1.23
CA GLN A 113 4.00 0.31 -2.66
C GLN A 113 5.33 -0.01 -3.36
N ALA A 114 6.45 0.35 -2.75
CA ALA A 114 7.77 0.06 -3.29
C ALA A 114 8.03 -1.46 -3.39
N GLY A 115 7.61 -2.21 -2.37
CA GLY A 115 7.69 -3.67 -2.38
C GLY A 115 6.88 -4.32 -3.50
N LEU A 116 5.64 -3.87 -3.71
CA LEU A 116 4.78 -4.34 -4.81
C LEU A 116 5.41 -4.04 -6.17
N LEU A 117 5.85 -2.80 -6.41
CA LEU A 117 6.49 -2.41 -7.67
C LEU A 117 7.75 -3.23 -7.94
N ARG A 118 8.61 -3.42 -6.94
CA ARG A 118 9.82 -4.24 -7.06
C ARG A 118 9.48 -5.71 -7.32
N ALA A 119 8.38 -6.21 -6.77
CA ALA A 119 7.91 -7.57 -7.03
C ALA A 119 7.40 -7.73 -8.48
N GLU A 120 6.71 -6.73 -9.01
CA GLU A 120 6.23 -6.72 -10.40
C GLU A 120 7.38 -6.78 -11.42
N GLU A 121 8.55 -6.23 -11.09
CA GLU A 121 9.75 -6.27 -11.93
C GLU A 121 10.44 -7.65 -11.97
N ARG A 122 10.01 -8.59 -11.13
CA ARG A 122 10.57 -9.94 -11.11
C ARG A 122 9.91 -10.83 -12.15
N GLU A 123 10.72 -11.44 -13.00
CA GLU A 123 10.25 -12.35 -14.05
C GLU A 123 9.69 -13.67 -13.51
N THR A 124 10.23 -14.14 -12.38
CA THR A 124 9.85 -15.43 -11.80
C THR A 124 8.92 -15.27 -10.59
N ALA A 125 7.99 -16.20 -10.42
CA ALA A 125 7.11 -16.27 -9.26
C ALA A 125 7.91 -16.35 -7.94
N ASN A 126 9.01 -17.10 -7.93
CA ASN A 126 9.89 -17.20 -6.75
C ASN A 126 10.54 -15.84 -6.42
N GLY A 127 10.99 -15.10 -7.44
CA GLY A 127 11.51 -13.74 -7.27
C GLY A 127 10.48 -12.78 -6.69
N LYS A 128 9.24 -12.80 -7.23
CA LYS A 128 8.12 -12.01 -6.70
C LYS A 128 7.85 -12.32 -5.23
N GLY A 129 7.67 -13.57 -4.91
CA GLY A 129 7.38 -14.00 -3.54
C GLY A 129 8.48 -13.61 -2.56
N ARG A 130 9.76 -13.69 -2.97
CA ARG A 130 10.89 -13.28 -2.14
C ARG A 130 10.85 -11.79 -1.83
N VAL A 131 10.65 -10.93 -2.82
CA VAL A 131 10.57 -9.47 -2.62
C VAL A 131 9.42 -9.09 -1.70
N LEU A 132 8.23 -9.67 -1.89
CA LEU A 132 7.09 -9.43 -1.02
C LEU A 132 7.36 -9.89 0.42
N ARG A 133 8.05 -11.00 0.59
CA ARG A 133 8.47 -11.48 1.91
C ARG A 133 9.47 -10.54 2.56
N GLU A 134 10.52 -10.14 1.85
CA GLU A 134 11.54 -9.21 2.36
C GLU A 134 10.92 -7.88 2.80
N THR A 135 9.98 -7.33 2.03
CA THR A 135 9.28 -6.10 2.38
C THR A 135 8.52 -6.23 3.70
N ARG A 136 7.83 -7.34 3.92
CA ARG A 136 7.09 -7.60 5.16
C ARG A 136 8.03 -7.84 6.34
N ASP A 137 9.06 -8.65 6.14
CA ASP A 137 10.05 -8.97 7.18
C ASP A 137 10.72 -7.68 7.66
N LEU A 138 11.00 -6.73 6.76
CA LEU A 138 11.46 -5.39 7.08
C LEU A 138 10.48 -4.65 8.02
N ILE A 139 9.19 -4.64 7.69
CA ILE A 139 8.17 -3.94 8.46
C ILE A 139 7.96 -4.60 9.83
N MET A 140 8.09 -5.93 9.90
CA MET A 140 8.05 -6.71 11.14
C MET A 140 9.28 -6.53 12.02
N GLY A 141 10.34 -5.84 11.53
CA GLY A 141 11.63 -5.73 12.21
C GLY A 141 12.45 -7.01 12.16
N GLY A 142 12.03 -7.97 11.33
CA GLY A 142 12.83 -9.13 10.98
C GLY A 142 13.90 -8.75 9.98
N LEU A 143 15.14 -9.15 10.21
CA LEU A 143 16.18 -9.07 9.19
C LEU A 143 15.82 -10.05 8.07
N PRO A 144 16.03 -9.69 6.78
CA PRO A 144 15.94 -10.66 5.70
C PRO A 144 16.85 -11.84 6.05
N ALA A 145 16.29 -13.05 6.03
CA ALA A 145 17.08 -14.27 6.21
C ALA A 145 18.20 -14.27 5.15
N LYS A 146 19.44 -14.23 5.61
CA LYS A 146 20.64 -14.33 4.75
C LYS A 146 20.66 -15.67 4.02
#